data_c875e8dbb090f692dc9b1c4d61cdb50c
#
_entry.id   c875e8dbb090f692dc9b1c4d61cdb50c
#
_cell.length_a   1.000
_cell.length_b   1.000
_cell.length_c   1.000
_cell.angle_alpha   90.00
_cell.angle_beta   90.00
_cell.angle_gamma   90.00
#
_symmetry.space_group_name_H-M   'P 1'
#
loop_
_entity.id
_entity.type
_entity.pdbx_description
1 polymer ?
#
loop_
_entity_poly.entity_id
_entity_poly.type
_entity_poly.pdbx_seq_one_letter_code
_entity_poly.pdbx_strand_id
1 'polypeptide(L)'
;MPRLLIAVLVLMASGSSFAQEEKSGDSKSNTMEIAFLLFDNYETLDVFGPVEIFGRLRDLYTLKFYSLDGGPIENRHGVSVLTEKLETASASPYMLLIPGGMGTRKEIDNKMLIGQIKGIADASSYVLTVCTGSALLARSGLLDGRQATSNKRAFSWVESMGPNVVWDKKARWKVDDKYYTSSGVSAGMDMALGFLADRHGIEFARNVAFEIEYNWMEDKDNDSFIAE
;
A
#
# COMPACT_ATOMS: atom_id res chain seq x y z
N MET A 1 78.61 37.54 16.53
CA MET A 1 77.29 36.91 16.72
C MET A 1 76.48 37.19 15.46
N PRO A 2 76.31 36.21 14.52
CA PRO A 2 75.53 36.43 13.31
C PRO A 2 74.06 36.10 13.55
N ARG A 3 73.22 36.99 13.08
CA ARG A 3 71.74 36.81 13.06
C ARG A 3 71.35 35.90 11.89
N LEU A 4 70.65 34.83 12.21
CA LEU A 4 70.07 33.88 11.26
C LEU A 4 68.80 34.43 10.74
N LEU A 5 68.64 34.75 9.47
CA LEU A 5 67.41 35.06 8.78
C LEU A 5 66.72 33.74 8.38
N ILE A 6 65.53 33.54 8.95
CA ILE A 6 64.67 32.44 8.52
C ILE A 6 63.75 33.01 7.44
N ALA A 7 63.93 32.55 6.20
CA ALA A 7 63.01 32.81 5.10
C ALA A 7 61.83 31.88 5.20
N VAL A 8 60.61 32.42 5.40
CA VAL A 8 59.37 31.68 5.36
C VAL A 8 58.90 31.59 3.88
N LEU A 9 58.97 30.40 3.33
CA LEU A 9 58.43 30.12 2.00
C LEU A 9 56.91 29.90 2.10
N VAL A 10 56.10 30.85 1.62
CA VAL A 10 54.64 30.69 1.52
C VAL A 10 54.34 29.91 0.23
N LEU A 11 53.98 28.65 0.34
CA LEU A 11 53.44 27.88 -0.78
C LEU A 11 51.98 28.31 -0.99
N MET A 12 51.71 29.00 -2.09
CA MET A 12 50.37 29.22 -2.61
C MET A 12 49.87 27.91 -3.22
N ALA A 13 48.99 27.18 -2.50
CA ALA A 13 48.25 26.06 -3.06
C ALA A 13 47.09 26.61 -3.90
N SER A 14 47.20 26.50 -5.21
CA SER A 14 46.10 26.74 -6.14
C SER A 14 45.03 25.66 -5.96
N GLY A 15 43.99 26.01 -5.25
CA GLY A 15 42.78 25.17 -5.09
C GLY A 15 42.04 25.03 -6.40
N SER A 16 42.20 23.89 -7.06
CA SER A 16 41.30 23.49 -8.13
C SER A 16 39.95 23.14 -7.50
N SER A 17 38.94 24.03 -7.67
CA SER A 17 37.57 23.76 -7.35
C SER A 17 37.04 22.66 -8.28
N PHE A 18 36.97 21.43 -7.80
CA PHE A 18 36.13 20.40 -8.42
C PHE A 18 34.69 20.76 -8.17
N ALA A 19 34.09 21.48 -9.12
CA ALA A 19 32.65 21.52 -9.23
C ALA A 19 32.18 20.10 -9.55
N GLN A 20 31.61 19.42 -8.56
CA GLN A 20 30.78 18.23 -8.79
C GLN A 20 29.58 18.68 -9.58
N GLU A 21 29.57 18.41 -10.89
CA GLU A 21 28.32 18.40 -11.65
C GLU A 21 27.40 17.32 -11.02
N GLU A 22 26.45 17.77 -10.22
CA GLU A 22 25.25 16.97 -9.95
C GLU A 22 24.56 16.73 -11.29
N LYS A 23 24.81 15.57 -11.87
CA LYS A 23 23.96 15.04 -12.93
C LYS A 23 22.60 14.77 -12.30
N SER A 24 21.71 15.75 -12.36
CA SER A 24 20.26 15.54 -12.25
C SER A 24 19.82 14.79 -13.51
N GLY A 25 20.20 13.53 -13.58
CA GLY A 25 19.61 12.56 -14.48
C GLY A 25 18.25 12.21 -13.91
N ASP A 26 17.21 12.84 -14.40
CA ASP A 26 15.82 12.39 -14.27
C ASP A 26 15.67 11.08 -15.05
N SER A 27 16.31 10.02 -14.55
CA SER A 27 15.97 8.66 -14.93
C SER A 27 14.61 8.41 -14.30
N LYS A 28 13.51 8.54 -15.08
CA LYS A 28 12.22 7.96 -14.69
C LYS A 28 12.50 6.54 -14.24
N SER A 29 12.59 6.34 -12.94
CA SER A 29 12.69 4.99 -12.38
C SER A 29 11.46 4.25 -12.89
N ASN A 30 11.68 3.14 -13.60
CA ASN A 30 10.59 2.33 -14.16
C ASN A 30 9.94 1.51 -13.04
N THR A 31 9.59 2.18 -11.93
CA THR A 31 8.97 1.57 -10.76
C THR A 31 7.49 1.32 -11.01
N MET A 32 6.98 0.25 -10.42
CA MET A 32 5.57 -0.13 -10.49
C MET A 32 4.74 0.72 -9.54
N GLU A 33 3.71 1.39 -10.05
CA GLU A 33 2.83 2.21 -9.23
C GLU A 33 1.90 1.35 -8.37
N ILE A 34 1.89 1.63 -7.06
CA ILE A 34 0.87 1.15 -6.12
C ILE A 34 -0.05 2.32 -5.79
N ALA A 35 -1.29 2.25 -6.26
CA ALA A 35 -2.32 3.24 -6.01
C ALA A 35 -3.08 2.91 -4.71
N PHE A 36 -2.93 3.71 -3.68
CA PHE A 36 -3.69 3.63 -2.44
C PHE A 36 -4.94 4.50 -2.56
N LEU A 37 -6.11 3.90 -2.53
CA LEU A 37 -7.38 4.62 -2.47
C LEU A 37 -7.68 5.03 -1.03
N LEU A 38 -7.84 6.32 -0.76
CA LEU A 38 -8.22 6.85 0.54
C LEU A 38 -9.59 7.52 0.49
N PHE A 39 -10.30 7.46 1.60
CA PHE A 39 -11.57 8.14 1.87
C PHE A 39 -11.67 8.46 3.36
N ASP A 40 -12.45 9.44 3.74
CA ASP A 40 -12.56 9.85 5.15
C ASP A 40 -12.95 8.67 6.06
N ASN A 41 -12.40 8.66 7.28
CA ASN A 41 -12.57 7.61 8.27
C ASN A 41 -12.09 6.21 7.82
N TYR A 42 -11.07 6.14 6.95
CA TYR A 42 -10.38 4.87 6.71
C TYR A 42 -9.63 4.41 7.97
N GLU A 43 -9.40 3.10 8.08
CA GLU A 43 -8.62 2.52 9.19
C GLU A 43 -7.12 2.76 8.97
N THR A 44 -6.45 3.34 9.95
CA THR A 44 -5.06 3.79 9.85
C THR A 44 -4.11 2.69 9.39
N LEU A 45 -4.14 1.55 10.07
CA LEU A 45 -3.17 0.47 9.80
C LEU A 45 -3.47 -0.28 8.51
N ASP A 46 -4.72 -0.24 8.02
CA ASP A 46 -5.08 -0.82 6.72
C ASP A 46 -4.28 -0.17 5.56
N VAL A 47 -3.84 1.07 5.76
CA VAL A 47 -3.02 1.84 4.81
C VAL A 47 -1.55 1.79 5.22
N PHE A 48 -1.23 2.26 6.44
CA PHE A 48 0.17 2.46 6.82
C PHE A 48 0.92 1.17 7.10
N GLY A 49 0.23 0.06 7.40
CA GLY A 49 0.86 -1.26 7.47
C GLY A 49 1.45 -1.68 6.12
N PRO A 50 0.65 -1.77 5.04
CA PRO A 50 1.17 -2.01 3.69
C PRO A 50 2.14 -0.94 3.20
N VAL A 51 1.95 0.35 3.56
CA VAL A 51 2.88 1.43 3.23
C VAL A 51 4.28 1.15 3.80
N GLU A 52 4.38 0.70 5.06
CA GLU A 52 5.67 0.35 5.66
C GLU A 52 6.36 -0.77 4.86
N ILE A 53 5.62 -1.80 4.46
CA ILE A 53 6.17 -2.96 3.74
C ILE A 53 6.62 -2.57 2.33
N PHE A 54 5.72 -2.01 1.52
CA PHE A 54 6.03 -1.66 0.14
C PHE A 54 6.97 -0.45 0.04
N GLY A 55 6.90 0.48 0.99
CA GLY A 55 7.75 1.67 1.06
C GLY A 55 9.23 1.37 1.28
N ARG A 56 9.59 0.18 1.80
CA ARG A 56 10.97 -0.30 1.86
C ARG A 56 11.56 -0.60 0.48
N LEU A 57 10.72 -0.83 -0.51
CA LEU A 57 11.07 -1.34 -1.82
C LEU A 57 10.96 -0.24 -2.89
N ARG A 58 11.56 0.93 -2.63
CA ARG A 58 11.46 2.13 -3.50
C ARG A 58 12.06 1.94 -4.89
N ASP A 59 12.96 0.99 -5.05
CA ASP A 59 13.53 0.63 -6.34
C ASP A 59 12.56 -0.21 -7.19
N LEU A 60 11.54 -0.81 -6.56
CA LEU A 60 10.52 -1.62 -7.22
C LEU A 60 9.18 -0.90 -7.33
N TYR A 61 8.79 -0.15 -6.29
CA TYR A 61 7.45 0.42 -6.17
C TYR A 61 7.45 1.92 -5.91
N THR A 62 6.54 2.62 -6.57
CA THR A 62 6.17 4.02 -6.26
C THR A 62 4.80 4.02 -5.60
N LEU A 63 4.71 4.54 -4.38
CA LEU A 63 3.45 4.63 -3.65
C LEU A 63 2.77 5.97 -3.95
N LYS A 64 1.50 5.90 -4.38
CA LYS A 64 0.66 7.05 -4.69
C LYS A 64 -0.64 6.99 -3.90
N PHE A 65 -1.09 8.12 -3.39
CA PHE A 65 -2.31 8.20 -2.58
C PHE A 65 -3.36 9.01 -3.35
N TYR A 66 -4.53 8.40 -3.52
CA TYR A 66 -5.62 8.96 -4.27
C TYR A 66 -6.90 9.00 -3.44
N SER A 67 -7.72 10.01 -3.67
CA SER A 67 -9.11 10.04 -3.22
C SER A 67 -10.00 10.54 -4.35
N LEU A 68 -11.32 10.37 -4.23
CA LEU A 68 -12.24 10.71 -5.30
C LEU A 68 -12.00 12.12 -5.85
N ASP A 69 -11.87 13.11 -4.95
CA ASP A 69 -11.74 14.53 -5.30
C ASP A 69 -10.32 15.09 -5.10
N GLY A 70 -9.39 14.30 -4.57
CA GLY A 70 -8.07 14.76 -4.14
C GLY A 70 -8.12 15.60 -2.87
N GLY A 71 -6.96 16.15 -2.48
CA GLY A 71 -6.84 16.98 -1.28
C GLY A 71 -6.59 16.17 -0.01
N PRO A 72 -6.71 16.80 1.18
CA PRO A 72 -6.49 16.14 2.45
C PRO A 72 -7.64 15.20 2.80
N ILE A 73 -7.30 13.95 3.16
CA ILE A 73 -8.23 12.93 3.65
C ILE A 73 -7.83 12.58 5.06
N GLU A 74 -8.77 12.59 5.98
CA GLU A 74 -8.53 12.28 7.38
C GLU A 74 -8.96 10.85 7.73
N ASN A 75 -8.06 10.08 8.36
CA ASN A 75 -8.39 8.75 8.85
C ASN A 75 -9.21 8.83 10.16
N ARG A 76 -9.66 7.67 10.65
CA ARG A 76 -10.47 7.59 11.88
C ARG A 76 -9.75 8.04 13.16
N HIS A 77 -8.44 8.25 13.11
CA HIS A 77 -7.61 8.68 14.25
C HIS A 77 -7.11 10.13 14.12
N GLY A 78 -7.63 10.89 13.15
CA GLY A 78 -7.31 12.31 12.99
C GLY A 78 -6.01 12.59 12.23
N VAL A 79 -5.45 11.60 11.52
CA VAL A 79 -4.26 11.80 10.70
C VAL A 79 -4.69 12.14 9.28
N SER A 80 -4.27 13.30 8.78
CA SER A 80 -4.56 13.74 7.42
C SER A 80 -3.44 13.34 6.47
N VAL A 81 -3.83 12.81 5.29
CA VAL A 81 -2.95 12.50 4.18
C VAL A 81 -3.38 13.31 2.97
N LEU A 82 -2.42 13.98 2.32
CA LEU A 82 -2.69 14.67 1.06
C LEU A 82 -2.77 13.65 -0.07
N THR A 83 -3.85 13.72 -0.86
CA THR A 83 -4.12 12.81 -1.97
C THR A 83 -4.20 13.56 -3.30
N GLU A 84 -3.89 12.86 -4.38
CA GLU A 84 -4.20 13.27 -5.74
C GLU A 84 -5.64 12.82 -6.08
N LYS A 85 -6.25 13.43 -7.13
CA LYS A 85 -7.57 12.98 -7.60
C LYS A 85 -7.46 11.58 -8.21
N LEU A 86 -8.41 10.72 -7.88
CA LEU A 86 -8.43 9.32 -8.34
C LEU A 86 -8.46 9.21 -9.89
N GLU A 87 -9.11 10.14 -10.57
CA GLU A 87 -9.13 10.22 -12.04
C GLU A 87 -7.74 10.47 -12.68
N THR A 88 -6.76 10.96 -11.89
CA THR A 88 -5.38 11.20 -12.35
C THR A 88 -4.46 10.03 -12.08
N ALA A 89 -4.95 8.94 -11.48
CA ALA A 89 -4.18 7.72 -11.29
C ALA A 89 -3.70 7.18 -12.64
N SER A 90 -2.63 6.37 -12.60
CA SER A 90 -2.19 5.65 -13.80
C SER A 90 -3.37 4.93 -14.45
N ALA A 91 -3.46 4.99 -15.77
CA ALA A 91 -4.50 4.27 -16.52
C ALA A 91 -4.46 2.75 -16.27
N SER A 92 -3.31 2.23 -15.83
CA SER A 92 -3.09 0.81 -15.49
C SER A 92 -2.05 0.72 -14.37
N PRO A 93 -2.41 1.00 -13.10
CA PRO A 93 -1.48 0.88 -12.00
C PRO A 93 -1.11 -0.60 -11.81
N TYR A 94 0.10 -0.85 -11.33
CA TYR A 94 0.51 -2.22 -11.01
C TYR A 94 -0.39 -2.83 -9.93
N MET A 95 -0.74 -2.02 -8.93
CA MET A 95 -1.60 -2.45 -7.84
C MET A 95 -2.57 -1.35 -7.42
N LEU A 96 -3.82 -1.71 -7.18
CA LEU A 96 -4.79 -0.90 -6.44
C LEU A 96 -4.93 -1.47 -5.02
N LEU A 97 -4.74 -0.66 -3.98
CA LEU A 97 -5.00 -1.03 -2.60
C LEU A 97 -6.18 -0.24 -2.03
N ILE A 98 -7.16 -0.95 -1.49
CA ILE A 98 -8.39 -0.40 -0.93
C ILE A 98 -8.46 -0.72 0.57
N PRO A 99 -8.32 0.25 1.47
CA PRO A 99 -8.45 0.05 2.91
C PRO A 99 -9.91 -0.12 3.33
N GLY A 100 -10.09 -0.61 4.56
CA GLY A 100 -11.36 -0.55 5.24
C GLY A 100 -11.49 0.65 6.17
N GLY A 101 -12.31 0.51 7.20
CA GLY A 101 -12.63 1.53 8.16
C GLY A 101 -14.11 1.89 8.16
N MET A 102 -14.50 2.77 9.08
CA MET A 102 -15.91 3.19 9.20
C MET A 102 -16.41 3.96 7.98
N GLY A 103 -15.51 4.64 7.25
CA GLY A 103 -15.83 5.34 6.02
C GLY A 103 -16.46 4.44 4.94
N THR A 104 -16.14 3.15 4.92
CA THR A 104 -16.74 2.20 3.96
C THR A 104 -18.26 2.17 4.01
N ARG A 105 -18.87 2.47 5.19
CA ARG A 105 -20.34 2.49 5.35
C ARG A 105 -21.00 3.63 4.58
N LYS A 106 -20.28 4.74 4.42
CA LYS A 106 -20.69 5.87 3.58
C LYS A 106 -20.38 5.60 2.11
N GLU A 107 -19.16 5.15 1.85
CA GLU A 107 -18.66 5.02 0.48
C GLU A 107 -19.28 3.83 -0.28
N ILE A 108 -19.90 2.87 0.40
CA ILE A 108 -20.57 1.71 -0.25
C ILE A 108 -21.73 2.12 -1.17
N ASP A 109 -22.37 3.27 -0.90
CA ASP A 109 -23.47 3.81 -1.69
C ASP A 109 -23.01 4.93 -2.65
N ASN A 110 -21.73 5.29 -2.64
CA ASN A 110 -21.13 6.27 -3.53
C ASN A 110 -20.88 5.65 -4.92
N LYS A 111 -21.89 5.75 -5.80
CA LYS A 111 -21.87 5.14 -7.14
C LYS A 111 -20.68 5.62 -7.99
N MET A 112 -20.23 6.87 -7.81
CA MET A 112 -19.09 7.40 -8.55
C MET A 112 -17.81 6.71 -8.10
N LEU A 113 -17.58 6.62 -6.79
CA LEU A 113 -16.40 5.93 -6.25
C LEU A 113 -16.39 4.44 -6.63
N ILE A 114 -17.52 3.75 -6.49
CA ILE A 114 -17.65 2.32 -6.86
C ILE A 114 -17.36 2.12 -8.36
N GLY A 115 -17.84 3.03 -9.23
CA GLY A 115 -17.55 2.99 -10.66
C GLY A 115 -16.07 3.20 -10.97
N GLN A 116 -15.40 4.12 -10.29
CA GLN A 116 -13.96 4.35 -10.44
C GLN A 116 -13.13 3.17 -9.88
N ILE A 117 -13.51 2.63 -8.72
CA ILE A 117 -12.88 1.39 -8.19
C ILE A 117 -12.94 0.30 -9.25
N LYS A 118 -14.10 0.07 -9.86
CA LYS A 118 -14.26 -0.95 -10.90
C LYS A 118 -13.30 -0.71 -12.07
N GLY A 119 -13.28 0.48 -12.61
CA GLY A 119 -12.44 0.81 -13.78
C GLY A 119 -10.94 0.63 -13.49
N ILE A 120 -10.45 1.16 -12.36
CA ILE A 120 -9.04 1.07 -11.97
C ILE A 120 -8.67 -0.37 -11.62
N ALA A 121 -9.52 -1.07 -10.87
CA ALA A 121 -9.29 -2.47 -10.50
C ALA A 121 -9.24 -3.39 -11.73
N ASP A 122 -10.11 -3.18 -12.73
CA ASP A 122 -10.09 -3.93 -13.99
C ASP A 122 -8.75 -3.73 -14.73
N ALA A 123 -8.22 -2.51 -14.72
CA ALA A 123 -6.98 -2.14 -15.40
C ALA A 123 -5.70 -2.52 -14.61
N SER A 124 -5.79 -2.71 -13.30
CA SER A 124 -4.65 -3.05 -12.45
C SER A 124 -4.21 -4.49 -12.64
N SER A 125 -2.89 -4.74 -12.51
CA SER A 125 -2.35 -6.10 -12.48
C SER A 125 -2.76 -6.84 -11.20
N TYR A 126 -2.86 -6.14 -10.08
CA TYR A 126 -3.26 -6.68 -8.77
C TYR A 126 -4.20 -5.74 -8.04
N VAL A 127 -5.08 -6.31 -7.23
CA VAL A 127 -6.01 -5.56 -6.37
C VAL A 127 -5.95 -6.14 -4.97
N LEU A 128 -5.54 -5.31 -4.01
CA LEU A 128 -5.48 -5.68 -2.62
C LEU A 128 -6.56 -4.94 -1.83
N THR A 129 -7.29 -5.65 -0.98
CA THR A 129 -8.23 -5.03 -0.05
C THR A 129 -7.92 -5.43 1.38
N VAL A 130 -7.95 -4.47 2.29
CA VAL A 130 -7.77 -4.74 3.71
C VAL A 130 -9.08 -4.51 4.44
N CYS A 131 -9.40 -5.39 5.39
CA CYS A 131 -10.53 -5.21 6.29
C CYS A 131 -11.86 -5.07 5.50
N THR A 132 -12.66 -4.05 5.79
CA THR A 132 -13.93 -3.78 5.09
C THR A 132 -13.78 -3.16 3.70
N GLY A 133 -12.56 -2.94 3.22
CA GLY A 133 -12.31 -2.53 1.84
C GLY A 133 -12.81 -3.55 0.82
N SER A 134 -12.83 -4.84 1.19
CA SER A 134 -13.41 -5.90 0.36
C SER A 134 -14.90 -5.70 0.08
N ALA A 135 -15.66 -5.00 0.95
CA ALA A 135 -17.04 -4.66 0.67
C ALA A 135 -17.19 -3.71 -0.53
N LEU A 136 -16.30 -2.69 -0.63
CA LEU A 136 -16.32 -1.75 -1.76
C LEU A 136 -16.02 -2.47 -3.08
N LEU A 137 -15.03 -3.37 -3.05
CA LEU A 137 -14.69 -4.19 -4.21
C LEU A 137 -15.80 -5.19 -4.57
N ALA A 138 -16.44 -5.82 -3.59
CA ALA A 138 -17.60 -6.69 -3.82
C ALA A 138 -18.78 -5.91 -4.41
N ARG A 139 -19.03 -4.69 -3.91
CA ARG A 139 -20.10 -3.82 -4.43
C ARG A 139 -19.91 -3.44 -5.89
N SER A 140 -18.68 -3.42 -6.39
CA SER A 140 -18.37 -3.19 -7.81
C SER A 140 -18.67 -4.41 -8.70
N GLY A 141 -18.98 -5.57 -8.11
CA GLY A 141 -19.23 -6.84 -8.82
C GLY A 141 -17.96 -7.63 -9.18
N LEU A 142 -16.77 -7.11 -8.88
CA LEU A 142 -15.50 -7.74 -9.29
C LEU A 142 -15.13 -8.99 -8.48
N LEU A 143 -15.77 -9.20 -7.34
CA LEU A 143 -15.59 -10.40 -6.51
C LEU A 143 -16.69 -11.45 -6.72
N ASP A 144 -17.67 -11.24 -7.59
CA ASP A 144 -18.74 -12.21 -7.84
C ASP A 144 -18.17 -13.56 -8.29
N GLY A 145 -18.55 -14.63 -7.59
CA GLY A 145 -18.07 -16.00 -7.81
C GLY A 145 -16.64 -16.27 -7.33
N ARG A 146 -15.92 -15.28 -6.80
CA ARG A 146 -14.53 -15.40 -6.32
C ARG A 146 -14.45 -15.68 -4.83
N GLN A 147 -13.36 -16.32 -4.42
CA GLN A 147 -13.06 -16.49 -3.00
C GLN A 147 -12.51 -15.19 -2.41
N ALA A 148 -13.05 -14.80 -1.25
CA ALA A 148 -12.59 -13.59 -0.55
C ALA A 148 -12.75 -13.73 0.97
N THR A 149 -12.06 -12.88 1.71
CA THR A 149 -12.26 -12.70 3.16
C THR A 149 -12.35 -11.23 3.52
N SER A 150 -12.66 -10.95 4.78
CA SER A 150 -12.81 -9.61 5.30
C SER A 150 -12.60 -9.54 6.80
N ASN A 151 -12.75 -8.33 7.37
CA ASN A 151 -12.71 -8.09 8.81
C ASN A 151 -13.69 -8.98 9.57
N LYS A 152 -13.20 -9.71 10.58
CA LYS A 152 -14.01 -10.69 11.32
C LYS A 152 -15.16 -10.06 12.10
N ARG A 153 -14.95 -8.88 12.68
CA ARG A 153 -15.99 -8.17 13.45
C ARG A 153 -17.10 -7.56 12.58
N ALA A 154 -16.79 -7.26 11.32
CA ALA A 154 -17.73 -6.67 10.37
C ALA A 154 -18.19 -7.67 9.31
N PHE A 155 -17.85 -8.96 9.47
CA PHE A 155 -17.96 -9.95 8.40
C PHE A 155 -19.40 -10.07 7.84
N SER A 156 -20.41 -10.18 8.71
CA SER A 156 -21.80 -10.30 8.28
C SER A 156 -22.29 -9.09 7.48
N TRP A 157 -21.81 -7.88 7.83
CA TRP A 157 -22.11 -6.69 7.05
C TRP A 157 -21.44 -6.75 5.66
N VAL A 158 -20.17 -7.13 5.59
CA VAL A 158 -19.46 -7.25 4.31
C VAL A 158 -20.11 -8.31 3.42
N GLU A 159 -20.45 -9.47 3.99
CA GLU A 159 -21.15 -10.56 3.30
C GLU A 159 -22.44 -10.09 2.65
N SER A 160 -23.21 -9.23 3.36
CA SER A 160 -24.44 -8.66 2.80
C SER A 160 -24.24 -7.66 1.66
N MET A 161 -23.03 -7.09 1.52
CA MET A 161 -22.68 -6.17 0.42
C MET A 161 -22.25 -6.90 -0.85
N GLY A 162 -21.82 -8.17 -0.73
CA GLY A 162 -21.41 -9.03 -1.84
C GLY A 162 -22.01 -10.43 -1.73
N PRO A 163 -23.33 -10.60 -1.99
CA PRO A 163 -24.01 -11.88 -1.79
C PRO A 163 -23.57 -12.99 -2.78
N ASN A 164 -22.92 -12.61 -3.87
CA ASN A 164 -22.43 -13.55 -4.88
C ASN A 164 -20.96 -13.94 -4.66
N VAL A 165 -20.30 -13.43 -3.62
CA VAL A 165 -18.89 -13.73 -3.31
C VAL A 165 -18.81 -14.99 -2.46
N VAL A 166 -17.81 -15.82 -2.70
CA VAL A 166 -17.52 -17.02 -1.90
C VAL A 166 -16.69 -16.61 -0.68
N TRP A 167 -17.37 -16.18 0.36
CA TRP A 167 -16.72 -15.65 1.56
C TRP A 167 -16.14 -16.75 2.46
N ASP A 168 -14.86 -16.60 2.82
CA ASP A 168 -14.15 -17.46 3.77
C ASP A 168 -13.95 -16.72 5.11
N LYS A 169 -14.74 -17.11 6.13
CA LYS A 169 -14.67 -16.52 7.48
C LYS A 169 -13.41 -16.90 8.25
N LYS A 170 -12.74 -17.98 7.86
CA LYS A 170 -11.57 -18.50 8.60
C LYS A 170 -10.27 -17.87 8.12
N ALA A 171 -10.18 -17.56 6.84
CA ALA A 171 -8.95 -17.09 6.24
C ALA A 171 -8.47 -15.76 6.84
N ARG A 172 -7.18 -15.66 7.06
CA ARG A 172 -6.50 -14.41 7.40
C ARG A 172 -6.37 -13.51 6.17
N TRP A 173 -6.03 -14.10 5.02
CA TRP A 173 -6.23 -13.48 3.70
C TRP A 173 -6.51 -14.55 2.66
N LYS A 174 -7.15 -14.15 1.57
CA LYS A 174 -7.44 -15.00 0.40
C LYS A 174 -6.84 -14.40 -0.85
N VAL A 175 -6.45 -15.29 -1.74
CA VAL A 175 -5.97 -14.95 -3.07
C VAL A 175 -6.83 -15.69 -4.09
N ASP A 176 -7.41 -14.94 -5.00
CA ASP A 176 -8.18 -15.47 -6.14
C ASP A 176 -7.81 -14.66 -7.37
N ASP A 177 -7.02 -15.26 -8.26
CA ASP A 177 -6.43 -14.60 -9.43
C ASP A 177 -5.60 -13.37 -9.02
N LYS A 178 -5.94 -12.19 -9.48
CA LYS A 178 -5.27 -10.93 -9.14
C LYS A 178 -5.77 -10.28 -7.84
N TYR A 179 -6.80 -10.83 -7.22
CA TYR A 179 -7.45 -10.26 -6.05
C TYR A 179 -6.91 -10.87 -4.77
N TYR A 180 -6.41 -10.01 -3.89
CA TYR A 180 -5.95 -10.32 -2.55
C TYR A 180 -6.88 -9.63 -1.56
N THR A 181 -7.54 -10.37 -0.69
CA THR A 181 -8.44 -9.82 0.32
C THR A 181 -8.00 -10.25 1.70
N SER A 182 -7.82 -9.34 2.65
CA SER A 182 -7.42 -9.69 4.00
C SER A 182 -8.48 -9.40 5.04
N SER A 183 -8.33 -10.08 6.16
CA SER A 183 -9.01 -9.79 7.40
C SER A 183 -8.68 -8.38 7.93
N GLY A 184 -9.09 -8.06 9.15
CA GLY A 184 -8.91 -6.73 9.72
C GLY A 184 -7.55 -6.49 10.30
N VAL A 185 -7.24 -5.35 10.23
CA VAL A 185 -6.29 -4.33 10.57
C VAL A 185 -4.85 -4.82 10.34
N SER A 186 -4.29 -5.63 11.24
CA SER A 186 -2.91 -6.15 11.09
C SER A 186 -2.77 -7.21 9.98
N ALA A 187 -3.85 -7.91 9.63
CA ALA A 187 -3.84 -8.91 8.55
C ALA A 187 -3.48 -8.32 7.18
N GLY A 188 -3.67 -6.99 6.99
CA GLY A 188 -3.21 -6.28 5.79
C GLY A 188 -1.69 -6.32 5.62
N MET A 189 -0.93 -6.32 6.72
CA MET A 189 0.53 -6.47 6.69
C MET A 189 0.92 -7.91 6.30
N ASP A 190 0.24 -8.91 6.90
CA ASP A 190 0.51 -10.31 6.58
C ASP A 190 0.20 -10.61 5.10
N MET A 191 -0.90 -10.09 4.59
CA MET A 191 -1.26 -10.19 3.16
C MET A 191 -0.24 -9.48 2.26
N ALA A 192 0.25 -8.30 2.64
CA ALA A 192 1.26 -7.58 1.86
C ALA A 192 2.58 -8.37 1.78
N LEU A 193 3.01 -8.98 2.90
CA LEU A 193 4.16 -9.89 2.91
C LEU A 193 3.87 -11.16 2.10
N GLY A 194 2.66 -11.72 2.18
CA GLY A 194 2.21 -12.84 1.35
C GLY A 194 2.26 -12.50 -0.14
N PHE A 195 1.85 -11.29 -0.54
CA PHE A 195 1.99 -10.81 -1.90
C PHE A 195 3.46 -10.74 -2.34
N LEU A 196 4.36 -10.24 -1.47
CA LEU A 196 5.79 -10.23 -1.77
C LEU A 196 6.35 -11.66 -1.90
N ALA A 197 5.90 -12.59 -1.07
CA ALA A 197 6.30 -14.00 -1.16
C ALA A 197 5.88 -14.62 -2.50
N ASP A 198 4.67 -14.33 -2.98
CA ASP A 198 4.17 -14.80 -4.27
C ASP A 198 4.93 -14.20 -5.47
N ARG A 199 5.48 -13.00 -5.35
CA ARG A 199 6.18 -12.28 -6.43
C ARG A 199 7.70 -12.45 -6.41
N HIS A 200 8.29 -12.50 -5.23
CA HIS A 200 9.75 -12.44 -5.04
C HIS A 200 10.29 -13.65 -4.27
N GLY A 201 9.41 -14.55 -3.81
CA GLY A 201 9.77 -15.71 -3.01
C GLY A 201 9.67 -15.48 -1.50
N ILE A 202 9.49 -16.58 -0.75
CA ILE A 202 9.20 -16.56 0.69
C ILE A 202 10.34 -15.91 1.51
N GLU A 203 11.59 -16.18 1.16
CA GLU A 203 12.75 -15.65 1.88
C GLU A 203 12.89 -14.13 1.70
N PHE A 204 12.50 -13.60 0.54
CA PHE A 204 12.44 -12.16 0.32
C PHE A 204 11.43 -11.51 1.28
N ALA A 205 10.22 -12.08 1.39
CA ALA A 205 9.20 -11.56 2.29
C ALA A 205 9.60 -11.66 3.77
N ARG A 206 10.26 -12.77 4.17
CA ARG A 206 10.80 -12.94 5.52
C ARG A 206 11.88 -11.91 5.85
N ASN A 207 12.75 -11.58 4.90
CA ASN A 207 13.74 -10.53 5.08
C ASN A 207 13.10 -9.16 5.28
N VAL A 208 12.06 -8.81 4.51
CA VAL A 208 11.31 -7.55 4.70
C VAL A 208 10.64 -7.54 6.08
N ALA A 209 10.02 -8.64 6.51
CA ALA A 209 9.43 -8.76 7.84
C ALA A 209 10.48 -8.60 8.95
N PHE A 210 11.66 -9.18 8.79
CA PHE A 210 12.78 -9.07 9.71
C PHE A 210 13.29 -7.63 9.84
N GLU A 211 13.43 -6.91 8.72
CA GLU A 211 13.90 -5.51 8.70
C GLU A 211 12.97 -4.55 9.44
N ILE A 212 11.66 -4.84 9.46
CA ILE A 212 10.66 -4.05 10.19
C ILE A 212 10.33 -4.62 11.57
N GLU A 213 11.09 -5.64 12.02
CA GLU A 213 10.88 -6.34 13.31
C GLU A 213 9.43 -6.84 13.50
N TYR A 214 8.80 -7.31 12.41
CA TYR A 214 7.42 -7.76 12.41
C TYR A 214 7.33 -9.30 12.44
N ASN A 215 6.53 -9.83 13.37
CA ASN A 215 6.22 -11.25 13.44
C ASN A 215 5.15 -11.57 12.39
N TRP A 216 5.57 -11.98 11.20
CA TRP A 216 4.67 -12.32 10.11
C TRP A 216 3.88 -13.58 10.40
N MET A 217 2.55 -13.49 10.36
CA MET A 217 1.66 -14.65 10.37
C MET A 217 1.56 -15.22 8.96
N GLU A 218 2.32 -16.28 8.66
CA GLU A 218 2.41 -16.86 7.31
C GLU A 218 1.21 -17.74 6.92
N ASP A 219 0.44 -18.23 7.91
CA ASP A 219 -0.76 -19.04 7.65
C ASP A 219 -1.93 -18.16 7.19
N LYS A 220 -2.16 -18.17 5.88
CA LYS A 220 -3.24 -17.38 5.27
C LYS A 220 -4.64 -17.94 5.50
N ASP A 221 -4.77 -19.22 5.81
CA ASP A 221 -6.05 -19.92 5.87
C ASP A 221 -6.68 -19.92 7.28
N ASN A 222 -5.91 -19.50 8.30
CA ASN A 222 -6.39 -19.45 9.68
C ASN A 222 -6.15 -18.09 10.33
N ASP A 223 -7.23 -17.40 10.65
CA ASP A 223 -7.19 -16.15 11.42
C ASP A 223 -7.52 -16.43 12.88
N SER A 224 -6.64 -16.04 13.80
CA SER A 224 -6.86 -16.20 15.24
C SER A 224 -7.96 -15.30 15.83
N PHE A 225 -8.54 -14.40 15.03
CA PHE A 225 -9.58 -13.45 15.45
C PHE A 225 -11.00 -13.84 14.97
N ILE A 226 -11.20 -15.09 14.60
CA ILE A 226 -12.52 -15.63 14.28
C ILE A 226 -13.37 -15.58 15.56
N ALA A 227 -14.51 -14.88 15.50
CA ALA A 227 -15.51 -14.97 16.58
C ALA A 227 -16.17 -16.35 16.54
N GLU A 228 -16.26 -17.00 17.70
CA GLU A 228 -17.01 -18.25 17.90
C GLU A 228 -18.50 -18.06 17.64
#